data_318e11a14e43cdfd7e06ed9b3624d006
#
_entry.id   318e11a14e43cdfd7e06ed9b3624d006
#
_cell.length_a   1.000
_cell.length_b   1.000
_cell.length_c   1.000
_cell.angle_alpha   90.00
_cell.angle_beta   90.00
_cell.angle_gamma   90.00
#
_symmetry.space_group_name_H-M   'P 1'
#
loop_
_entity.id
_entity.type
_entity.pdbx_description
1 polymer ?
#
loop_
_entity_poly.entity_id
_entity_poly.type
_entity_poly.pdbx_seq_one_letter_code
_entity_poly.pdbx_strand_id
1 'polypeptide(L)'
;MLRSQNGYLKHKLAKLQSQVVNTNDKSVPTIYVITPTFARPQQKAELTRLCHTFLLVPNIHWIIIEDAKSTTNLVHNLLANCGVVYSLFNEATPPDQKLRSVHDFTE
;
A
#
# COMPACT_ATOMS: atom_id res chain seq x y z
N MET A 1 -17.78 16.99 -21.60
CA MET A 1 -17.71 15.55 -21.87
C MET A 1 -16.86 14.84 -20.86
N LEU A 2 -15.58 15.16 -20.75
CA LEU A 2 -14.70 14.52 -19.79
C LEU A 2 -15.14 14.76 -18.34
N ARG A 3 -15.68 15.93 -18.05
CA ARG A 3 -16.16 16.24 -16.70
C ARG A 3 -17.33 15.37 -16.28
N SER A 4 -18.28 15.15 -17.17
CA SER A 4 -19.45 14.33 -16.82
C SER A 4 -19.06 12.87 -16.69
N GLN A 5 -18.11 12.40 -17.50
CA GLN A 5 -17.60 11.03 -17.36
C GLN A 5 -16.84 10.85 -16.07
N ASN A 6 -16.01 11.82 -15.68
CA ASN A 6 -15.30 11.76 -14.41
C ASN A 6 -16.26 11.79 -13.22
N GLY A 7 -17.30 12.64 -13.29
CA GLY A 7 -18.30 12.70 -12.25
C GLY A 7 -19.07 11.40 -12.10
N TYR A 8 -19.43 10.80 -13.23
CA TYR A 8 -20.12 9.52 -13.24
C TYR A 8 -19.26 8.42 -12.63
N LEU A 9 -18.00 8.34 -13.03
CA LEU A 9 -17.08 7.32 -12.52
C LEU A 9 -16.82 7.48 -11.02
N LYS A 10 -16.64 8.71 -10.57
CA LYS A 10 -16.45 8.99 -9.14
C LYS A 10 -17.67 8.59 -8.34
N HIS A 11 -18.85 8.91 -8.83
CA HIS A 11 -20.10 8.56 -8.17
C HIS A 11 -20.28 7.04 -8.10
N LYS A 12 -20.00 6.36 -9.20
CA LYS A 12 -20.08 4.91 -9.27
C LYS A 12 -19.08 4.24 -8.34
N LEU A 13 -17.86 4.76 -8.29
CA LEU A 13 -16.81 4.26 -7.42
C LEU A 13 -17.20 4.44 -5.95
N ALA A 14 -17.70 5.61 -5.59
CA ALA A 14 -18.15 5.88 -4.22
C ALA A 14 -19.29 4.93 -3.83
N LYS A 15 -20.21 4.68 -4.74
CA LYS A 15 -21.32 3.74 -4.49
C LYS A 15 -20.81 2.32 -4.28
N LEU A 16 -19.85 1.88 -5.09
CA LEU A 16 -19.23 0.57 -4.94
C LEU A 16 -18.49 0.46 -3.63
N GLN A 17 -17.72 1.50 -3.26
CA GLN A 17 -17.01 1.52 -2.00
C GLN A 17 -17.97 1.47 -0.81
N SER A 18 -19.09 2.18 -0.90
CA SER A 18 -20.10 2.15 0.13
C SER A 18 -20.71 0.75 0.27
N GLN A 19 -20.98 0.09 -0.85
CA GLN A 19 -21.46 -1.29 -0.82
C GLN A 19 -20.44 -2.24 -0.21
N VAL A 20 -19.18 -2.06 -0.56
CA VAL A 20 -18.10 -2.86 0.00
C VAL A 20 -18.01 -2.66 1.51
N VAL A 21 -18.10 -1.41 1.97
CA VAL A 21 -18.08 -1.12 3.40
C VAL A 21 -19.26 -1.79 4.11
N ASN A 22 -20.43 -1.80 3.49
CA ASN A 22 -21.61 -2.46 4.05
C ASN A 22 -21.43 -3.97 4.17
N THR A 23 -20.68 -4.57 3.25
CA THR A 23 -20.38 -5.99 3.30
C THR A 23 -19.18 -6.31 4.18
N ASN A 24 -18.41 -5.29 4.55
CA ASN A 24 -17.21 -5.43 5.37
C ASN A 24 -17.52 -5.29 6.84
N ASP A 25 -18.60 -5.84 7.29
CA ASP A 25 -18.83 -5.87 8.70
C ASP A 25 -18.13 -7.08 9.32
N LYS A 26 -18.58 -7.52 10.46
CA LYS A 26 -17.90 -8.52 11.25
C LYS A 26 -17.78 -9.89 10.57
N SER A 27 -18.52 -10.13 9.49
CA SER A 27 -18.49 -11.41 8.81
C SER A 27 -17.30 -11.55 7.85
N VAL A 28 -16.63 -10.46 7.51
CA VAL A 28 -15.51 -10.47 6.57
C VAL A 28 -14.20 -10.33 7.33
N PRO A 29 -13.30 -11.31 7.22
CA PRO A 29 -12.03 -11.25 7.94
C PRO A 29 -11.13 -10.15 7.39
N THR A 30 -10.29 -9.61 8.25
CA THR A 30 -9.29 -8.62 7.86
C THR A 30 -8.14 -9.31 7.15
N ILE A 31 -7.74 -8.77 6.01
CA ILE A 31 -6.59 -9.26 5.25
C ILE A 31 -5.39 -8.37 5.60
N TYR A 32 -4.35 -8.96 6.14
CA TYR A 32 -3.11 -8.26 6.43
C TYR A 32 -2.12 -8.49 5.31
N VAL A 33 -1.67 -7.42 4.67
CA VAL A 33 -0.69 -7.49 3.60
C VAL A 33 0.60 -6.87 4.11
N ILE A 34 1.67 -7.64 4.08
CA ILE A 34 2.98 -7.21 4.58
C ILE A 34 3.88 -6.93 3.38
N THR A 35 4.37 -5.71 3.29
CA THR A 35 5.22 -5.28 2.18
C THR A 35 6.54 -4.73 2.73
N PRO A 36 7.65 -5.43 2.51
CA PRO A 36 8.95 -4.85 2.78
C PRO A 36 9.33 -3.87 1.68
N THR A 37 9.98 -2.79 2.04
CA THR A 37 10.41 -1.78 1.06
C THR A 37 11.72 -1.15 1.50
N PHE A 38 12.45 -0.60 0.55
CA PHE A 38 13.69 0.11 0.82
C PHE A 38 13.87 1.21 -0.22
N ALA A 39 14.71 2.19 0.11
CA ALA A 39 14.94 3.34 -0.77
C ALA A 39 15.60 2.89 -2.08
N ARG A 40 14.90 3.13 -3.19
CA ARG A 40 15.36 2.83 -4.54
C ARG A 40 14.51 3.64 -5.51
N PRO A 41 14.98 3.84 -6.76
CA PRO A 41 14.24 4.68 -7.71
C PRO A 41 12.80 4.21 -7.96
N GLN A 42 12.53 2.91 -7.91
CA GLN A 42 11.22 2.36 -8.18
C GLN A 42 10.27 2.37 -6.97
N GLN A 43 10.76 2.75 -5.80
CA GLN A 43 10.00 2.61 -4.56
C GLN A 43 8.67 3.35 -4.62
N LYS A 44 8.68 4.61 -5.04
CA LYS A 44 7.46 5.42 -5.09
C LYS A 44 6.44 4.83 -6.06
N ALA A 45 6.88 4.43 -7.23
CA ALA A 45 5.99 3.86 -8.24
C ALA A 45 5.37 2.55 -7.77
N GLU A 46 6.17 1.69 -7.15
CA GLU A 46 5.69 0.40 -6.67
C GLU A 46 4.68 0.56 -5.55
N LEU A 47 4.96 1.42 -4.57
CA LEU A 47 4.05 1.65 -3.47
C LEU A 47 2.77 2.34 -3.92
N THR A 48 2.86 3.25 -4.89
CA THR A 48 1.69 3.91 -5.46
C THR A 48 0.79 2.90 -6.15
N ARG A 49 1.38 1.98 -6.91
CA ARG A 49 0.63 0.94 -7.60
C ARG A 49 -0.08 0.02 -6.61
N LEU A 50 0.62 -0.38 -5.56
CA LEU A 50 0.01 -1.20 -4.51
C LEU A 50 -1.12 -0.47 -3.81
N CYS A 51 -0.91 0.82 -3.53
CA CYS A 51 -1.95 1.66 -2.93
C CYS A 51 -3.24 1.62 -3.75
N HIS A 52 -3.12 1.85 -5.06
CA HIS A 52 -4.28 1.85 -5.94
C HIS A 52 -4.95 0.48 -5.99
N THR A 53 -4.17 -0.58 -5.95
CA THR A 53 -4.70 -1.94 -5.95
C THR A 53 -5.47 -2.22 -4.66
N PHE A 54 -4.89 -1.86 -3.52
CA PHE A 54 -5.47 -2.17 -2.22
C PHE A 54 -6.71 -1.35 -1.91
N LEU A 55 -6.86 -0.18 -2.55
CA LEU A 55 -8.07 0.62 -2.40
C LEU A 55 -9.31 -0.13 -2.90
N LEU A 56 -9.12 -1.13 -3.75
CA LEU A 56 -10.21 -1.92 -4.30
C LEU A 56 -10.52 -3.17 -3.46
N VAL A 57 -9.74 -3.44 -2.43
CA VAL A 57 -9.88 -4.63 -1.61
C VAL A 57 -10.53 -4.28 -0.28
N PRO A 58 -11.63 -4.94 0.09
CA PRO A 58 -12.29 -4.68 1.36
C PRO A 58 -11.50 -5.29 2.52
N ASN A 59 -11.61 -4.64 3.69
CA ASN A 59 -11.04 -5.13 4.94
C ASN A 59 -9.54 -5.43 4.86
N ILE A 60 -8.81 -4.57 4.16
CA ILE A 60 -7.37 -4.73 4.06
C ILE A 60 -6.66 -3.85 5.10
N HIS A 61 -5.62 -4.39 5.69
CA HIS A 61 -4.70 -3.63 6.54
C HIS A 61 -3.30 -3.81 5.97
N TRP A 62 -2.73 -2.73 5.48
CA TRP A 62 -1.44 -2.76 4.81
C TRP A 62 -0.33 -2.48 5.80
N ILE A 63 0.57 -3.45 5.97
CA ILE A 63 1.71 -3.33 6.87
C ILE A 63 2.95 -3.13 6.03
N ILE A 64 3.57 -1.97 6.15
CA ILE A 64 4.77 -1.63 5.39
C ILE A 64 5.95 -1.62 6.34
N ILE A 65 6.99 -2.34 6.00
CA ILE A 65 8.22 -2.39 6.78
C ILE A 65 9.34 -1.83 5.93
N GLU A 66 9.84 -0.68 6.32
CA GLU A 66 10.90 -0.01 5.60
C GLU A 66 12.26 -0.51 6.09
N ASP A 67 13.10 -0.99 5.18
CA ASP A 67 14.46 -1.42 5.52
C ASP A 67 15.34 -0.19 5.64
N ALA A 68 15.29 0.43 6.81
CA ALA A 68 16.01 1.65 7.11
C ALA A 68 16.07 1.85 8.61
N LYS A 69 16.97 2.71 9.06
CA LYS A 69 17.09 3.05 10.48
C LYS A 69 15.90 3.86 10.98
N SER A 70 15.23 4.56 10.07
CA SER A 70 14.02 5.32 10.38
C SER A 70 13.13 5.35 9.16
N THR A 71 11.84 5.62 9.37
CA THR A 71 10.92 5.77 8.26
C THR A 71 11.21 7.06 7.49
N THR A 72 11.02 7.04 6.17
CA THR A 72 11.32 8.19 5.33
C THR A 72 10.08 9.01 5.04
N ASN A 73 10.29 10.29 4.74
CA ASN A 73 9.18 11.19 4.40
C ASN A 73 8.43 10.76 3.16
N LEU A 74 9.15 10.21 2.18
CA LEU A 74 8.52 9.72 0.95
C LEU A 74 7.44 8.70 1.27
N VAL A 75 7.78 7.70 2.06
CA VAL A 75 6.84 6.63 2.41
C VAL A 75 5.73 7.17 3.31
N HIS A 76 6.06 7.99 4.29
CA HIS A 76 5.07 8.63 5.16
C HIS A 76 4.02 9.39 4.35
N ASN A 77 4.48 10.26 3.45
CA ASN A 77 3.59 11.10 2.67
C ASN A 77 2.73 10.29 1.72
N LEU A 78 3.32 9.29 1.10
CA LEU A 78 2.60 8.42 0.18
C LEU A 78 1.47 7.69 0.90
N LEU A 79 1.77 7.09 2.05
CA LEU A 79 0.77 6.34 2.81
C LEU A 79 -0.30 7.25 3.42
N ALA A 80 0.09 8.44 3.88
CA ALA A 80 -0.86 9.39 4.44
C ALA A 80 -1.91 9.82 3.41
N ASN A 81 -1.53 9.86 2.14
CA ASN A 81 -2.41 10.25 1.05
C ASN A 81 -3.08 9.08 0.35
N CYS A 82 -2.78 7.86 0.76
CA CYS A 82 -3.27 6.68 0.07
C CYS A 82 -4.75 6.39 0.34
N GLY A 83 -5.17 6.46 1.59
CA GLY A 83 -6.55 6.15 1.95
C GLY A 83 -6.78 4.72 2.42
N VAL A 84 -5.78 3.86 2.33
CA VAL A 84 -5.84 2.49 2.85
C VAL A 84 -5.43 2.50 4.32
N VAL A 85 -6.07 1.67 5.13
CA VAL A 85 -5.65 1.49 6.51
C VAL A 85 -4.26 0.86 6.51
N TYR A 86 -3.31 1.49 7.17
CA TYR A 86 -1.92 1.04 7.13
C TYR A 86 -1.22 1.17 8.46
N SER A 87 -0.14 0.41 8.61
CA SER A 87 0.83 0.56 9.69
C SER A 87 2.21 0.60 9.06
N LEU A 88 3.02 1.56 9.48
CA LEU A 88 4.37 1.75 8.95
C LEU A 88 5.39 1.50 10.03
N PHE A 89 6.29 0.58 9.76
CA PHE A 89 7.39 0.23 10.65
C PHE A 89 8.70 0.37 9.92
N ASN A 90 9.79 0.40 10.66
CA ASN A 90 11.11 0.34 10.08
C ASN A 90 11.97 -0.67 10.84
N GLU A 91 12.84 -1.35 10.11
CA GLU A 91 13.81 -2.28 10.66
C GLU A 91 14.97 -2.36 9.68
N ALA A 92 16.14 -1.97 10.13
CA ALA A 92 17.30 -2.02 9.26
C ALA A 92 17.85 -3.44 9.20
N THR A 93 18.03 -3.96 8.00
CA THR A 93 18.67 -5.26 7.81
C THR A 93 20.11 -5.17 8.32
N PRO A 94 20.56 -6.13 9.17
CA PRO A 94 21.96 -6.11 9.62
C PRO A 94 22.92 -6.15 8.44
N PRO A 95 24.04 -5.45 8.51
CA PRO A 95 24.97 -5.37 7.37
C PRO A 95 25.47 -6.73 6.88
N ASP A 96 25.59 -7.69 7.76
CA ASP A 96 26.04 -9.03 7.41
C ASP A 96 24.96 -9.87 6.73
N GLN A 97 23.70 -9.40 6.73
CA GLN A 97 22.58 -10.12 6.14
C GLN A 97 22.00 -9.40 4.94
N LYS A 98 22.55 -8.24 4.57
CA LYS A 98 22.06 -7.53 3.39
C LYS A 98 22.41 -8.27 2.11
N LEU A 99 21.46 -8.31 1.19
CA LEU A 99 21.72 -8.87 -0.13
C LEU A 99 22.71 -8.00 -0.88
N ARG A 100 23.69 -8.63 -1.51
CA ARG A 100 24.76 -7.92 -2.21
C ARG A 100 24.39 -7.56 -3.63
N SER A 101 23.49 -8.36 -4.21
CA SER A 101 23.08 -8.17 -5.59
C SER A 101 21.70 -8.78 -5.80
N VAL A 102 21.11 -8.44 -6.95
CA VAL A 102 19.82 -9.03 -7.34
C VAL A 102 19.91 -10.55 -7.43
N HIS A 103 21.06 -11.07 -7.72
CA HIS A 103 21.29 -12.51 -7.83
C HIS A 103 20.92 -13.24 -6.54
N ASP A 104 21.08 -12.59 -5.40
CA ASP A 104 20.78 -13.21 -4.12
C ASP A 104 19.27 -13.48 -3.93
N PHE A 105 18.43 -12.86 -4.74
CA PHE A 105 16.99 -13.08 -4.68
C PHE A 105 16.54 -14.32 -5.42
N THR A 106 17.37 -14.90 -6.25
CA THR A 106 16.96 -16.01 -7.10
C THR A 106 17.14 -17.37 -6.45
N GLU A 107 17.67 -17.41 -5.26
CA GLU A 107 17.85 -18.65 -4.52
C GLU A 107 16.57 -19.11 -3.76
#